data_e0b17316a2ea1dd572f7745cd68b6001
#
_entry.id   e0b17316a2ea1dd572f7745cd68b6001
#
_cell.length_a   1.000
_cell.length_b   1.000
_cell.length_c   1.000
_cell.angle_alpha   90.00
_cell.angle_beta   90.00
_cell.angle_gamma   90.00
#
_symmetry.space_group_name_H-M   'P 1'
#
loop_
_entity.id
_entity.type
_entity.pdbx_description
1 polymer ?
#
loop_
_entity_poly.entity_id
_entity_poly.type
_entity_poly.pdbx_seq_one_letter_code
_entity_poly.pdbx_strand_id
1 'polypeptide(L)' 'MPLKQTLGSRAQVMHGTAKKTSGGLTKSQLKYNKQGKIVSKKAS' A
#
# COMPACT_ATOMS: atom_id res chain seq x y z
N MET A 1 -0.33 -18.15 -3.28
CA MET A 1 -0.89 -17.65 -4.53
C MET A 1 -0.19 -16.37 -4.94
N PRO A 2 0.20 -16.26 -6.19
CA PRO A 2 0.90 -15.04 -6.61
C PRO A 2 -0.02 -13.82 -6.58
N LEU A 3 0.59 -12.67 -6.34
CA LEU A 3 -0.14 -11.41 -6.37
C LEU A 3 -0.51 -11.09 -7.82
N LYS A 4 -1.66 -10.46 -8.00
CA LYS A 4 -2.08 -10.06 -9.33
C LYS A 4 -1.17 -9.01 -9.93
N GLN A 5 -0.64 -8.15 -9.08
CA GLN A 5 0.21 -7.05 -9.53
C GLN A 5 1.41 -6.94 -8.62
N THR A 6 2.55 -6.67 -9.23
CA THR A 6 3.74 -6.33 -8.45
C THR A 6 3.63 -4.89 -7.97
N LEU A 7 3.16 -4.00 -8.85
CA LEU A 7 2.94 -2.60 -8.51
C LEU A 7 1.45 -2.30 -8.57
N GLY A 8 0.97 -1.52 -7.64
CA GLY A 8 -0.43 -1.12 -7.63
C GLY A 8 -0.63 0.11 -6.78
N SER A 9 -1.89 0.48 -6.56
CA SER A 9 -2.21 1.62 -5.72
C SER A 9 -2.03 1.23 -4.25
N ARG A 10 -2.00 2.26 -3.39
CA ARG A 10 -1.86 2.01 -1.95
C ARG A 10 -2.98 1.11 -1.43
N ALA A 11 -4.18 1.32 -1.93
CA ALA A 11 -5.31 0.48 -1.53
C ALA A 11 -5.08 -0.97 -1.92
N GLN A 12 -4.56 -1.21 -3.12
CA GLN A 12 -4.29 -2.55 -3.59
C GLN A 12 -3.20 -3.22 -2.76
N VAL A 13 -2.18 -2.47 -2.40
CA VAL A 13 -1.11 -2.99 -1.55
C VAL A 13 -1.65 -3.32 -0.16
N MET A 14 -2.48 -2.45 0.38
CA MET A 14 -3.06 -2.67 1.71
C MET A 14 -3.96 -3.91 1.73
N HIS A 15 -4.67 -4.15 0.65
CA HIS A 15 -5.55 -5.31 0.54
C HIS A 15 -4.80 -6.59 0.17
N GLY A 16 -3.53 -6.48 -0.19
CA GLY A 16 -2.75 -7.64 -0.57
C GLY A 16 -2.85 -7.99 -2.03
N THR A 17 -3.46 -7.16 -2.86
CA THR A 17 -3.57 -7.39 -4.30
C THR A 17 -2.25 -7.08 -5.00
N ALA A 18 -1.52 -6.10 -4.51
CA ALA A 18 -0.23 -5.72 -5.07
C ALA A 18 0.85 -5.86 -4.00
N LYS A 19 2.06 -6.10 -4.44
CA LYS A 19 3.19 -6.27 -3.54
C LYS A 19 3.66 -4.93 -2.97
N LYS A 20 3.65 -3.89 -3.79
CA LYS A 20 4.08 -2.56 -3.40
C LYS A 20 3.47 -1.52 -4.33
N THR A 21 3.57 -0.26 -3.94
CA THR A 21 3.12 0.82 -4.81
C THR A 21 4.21 1.13 -5.82
N SER A 22 3.85 1.96 -6.82
CA SER A 22 4.84 2.39 -7.81
C SER A 22 5.99 3.17 -7.18
N GLY A 23 5.78 3.74 -6.01
CA GLY A 23 6.84 4.41 -5.28
C GLY A 23 7.66 3.49 -4.40
N GLY A 24 7.39 2.18 -4.43
CA GLY A 24 8.15 1.23 -3.65
C GLY A 24 7.66 1.02 -2.23
N LEU A 25 6.46 1.51 -1.90
CA LEU A 25 5.90 1.36 -0.57
C LEU A 25 5.23 0.00 -0.44
N THR A 26 5.50 -0.69 0.67
CA THR A 26 4.88 -1.96 0.97
C THR A 26 3.79 -1.76 2.01
N LYS A 27 3.02 -2.82 2.26
CA LYS A 27 1.97 -2.79 3.27
C LYS A 27 2.51 -2.37 4.64
N SER A 28 3.71 -2.81 4.97
CA SER A 28 4.34 -2.46 6.24
C SER A 28 4.59 -0.97 6.39
N GLN A 29 4.70 -0.27 5.27
CA GLN A 29 4.98 1.15 5.28
C GLN A 29 3.74 2.00 5.11
N LEU A 30 2.59 1.37 5.03
CA LEU A 30 1.32 2.05 4.85
C LEU A 30 0.48 1.95 6.12
N LYS A 31 -0.34 2.96 6.34
CA LYS A 31 -1.27 2.96 7.47
C LYS A 31 -2.50 3.79 7.11
N TYR A 32 -3.55 3.65 7.90
CA TYR A 32 -4.73 4.49 7.79
C TYR A 32 -4.54 5.72 8.65
N ASN A 33 -4.87 6.88 8.10
CA ASN A 33 -4.83 8.12 8.88
C ASN A 33 -6.18 8.32 9.59
N LYS A 34 -6.34 9.49 10.23
CA LYS A 34 -7.57 9.79 10.97
C LYS A 34 -8.80 9.82 10.07
N GLN A 35 -8.61 10.12 8.79
CA GLN A 35 -9.71 10.19 7.84
C GLN A 35 -10.00 8.85 7.20
N GLY A 36 -9.28 7.82 7.57
CA GLY A 36 -9.45 6.50 6.98
C GLY A 36 -8.78 6.32 5.64
N LYS A 37 -7.90 7.23 5.27
CA LYS A 37 -7.17 7.13 4.01
C LYS A 37 -5.84 6.44 4.25
N ILE A 38 -5.39 5.70 3.24
CA ILE A 38 -4.12 5.00 3.32
C ILE A 38 -2.99 5.96 2.95
N VAL A 39 -2.07 6.13 3.88
CA VAL A 39 -0.93 7.05 3.70
C VAL A 39 0.35 6.33 4.06
N SER A 40 1.46 6.87 3.61
CA SER A 40 2.77 6.36 3.96
C SER A 40 3.12 6.77 5.38
N LYS A 41 3.62 5.83 6.17
CA LYS A 41 4.08 6.15 7.52
C LYS A 41 5.18 7.18 7.51
N LYS A 42 6.00 7.14 6.48
CA LYS A 42 7.13 8.05 6.37
C LYS A 42 6.68 9.46 6.02
N ALA A 43 5.60 9.58 5.29
CA ALA A 43 5.11 10.88 4.84
C ALA A 43 4.18 11.56 5.84
N SER A 44 3.69 10.84 6.82
CA SER A 44 2.75 11.40 7.78
C SER A 44 3.43 11.98 9.01
#